data_7a74352c1b9312e8aa6903a1072e216a
#
_entry.id   7a74352c1b9312e8aa6903a1072e216a
#
_cell.length_a   1.000
_cell.length_b   1.000
_cell.length_c   1.000
_cell.angle_alpha   90.00
_cell.angle_beta   90.00
_cell.angle_gamma   90.00
#
_symmetry.space_group_name_H-M   'P 1'
#
loop_
_entity.id
_entity.type
_entity.pdbx_description
1 polymer ?
#
loop_
_entity_poly.entity_id
_entity_poly.type
_entity_poly.pdbx_seq_one_letter_code
_entity_poly.pdbx_strand_id
1 'polypeptide(L)'
;FFGTELGSAVRATGSNPNMARAQGINTNGTKMVALILSNALVGLSGGLFAQYQSASDVNMGRGAIVIGLAAVIIGQVLFSRVRSFGGQLTGVVVGAIVYYIVIALVIRMGLNTNAMKLISALVVAIFLAVPYWKANWAVKNRRRSVSAGVQSRDPAWNRRSNHA
;
A
#
# COMPACT_ATOMS: atom_id res chain seq x y z
N PHE A 1 -13.92 -15.17 -4.10
CA PHE A 1 -12.94 -15.64 -3.10
C PHE A 1 -13.05 -14.81 -1.81
N PHE A 2 -12.98 -13.47 -1.87
CA PHE A 2 -12.96 -12.62 -0.66
C PHE A 2 -14.27 -12.56 0.13
N GLY A 3 -15.37 -13.04 -0.41
CA GLY A 3 -16.66 -13.21 0.28
C GLY A 3 -16.84 -14.57 0.95
N THR A 4 -15.89 -15.50 0.79
CA THR A 4 -15.91 -16.80 1.45
C THR A 4 -15.28 -16.76 2.84
N GLU A 5 -15.50 -17.79 3.65
CA GLU A 5 -14.86 -17.91 4.98
C GLU A 5 -13.33 -17.86 4.91
N LEU A 6 -12.73 -18.54 3.93
CA LEU A 6 -11.29 -18.47 3.67
C LEU A 6 -10.83 -17.05 3.34
N GLY A 7 -11.55 -16.32 2.49
CA GLY A 7 -11.23 -14.95 2.15
C GLY A 7 -11.36 -13.99 3.34
N SER A 8 -12.36 -14.19 4.19
CA SER A 8 -12.52 -13.41 5.42
C SER A 8 -11.40 -13.70 6.43
N ALA A 9 -11.00 -14.97 6.58
CA ALA A 9 -9.86 -15.37 7.41
C ALA A 9 -8.54 -14.79 6.92
N VAL A 10 -8.30 -14.74 5.59
CA VAL A 10 -7.13 -14.09 4.98
C VAL A 10 -7.11 -12.60 5.31
N ARG A 11 -8.24 -11.90 5.20
CA ARG A 11 -8.34 -10.47 5.52
C ARG A 11 -8.12 -10.19 7.02
N ALA A 12 -8.72 -11.02 7.89
CA ALA A 12 -8.54 -10.90 9.34
C ALA A 12 -7.07 -11.11 9.73
N THR A 13 -6.42 -12.14 9.18
CA THR A 13 -5.00 -12.43 9.41
C THR A 13 -4.09 -11.31 8.89
N GLY A 14 -4.43 -10.69 7.75
CA GLY A 14 -3.68 -9.57 7.18
C GLY A 14 -3.82 -8.29 8.01
N SER A 15 -4.98 -8.07 8.63
CA SER A 15 -5.23 -6.89 9.47
C SER A 15 -4.56 -7.00 10.86
N ASN A 16 -4.78 -8.11 11.55
CA ASN A 16 -4.19 -8.36 12.86
C ASN A 16 -4.03 -9.87 13.11
N PRO A 17 -2.82 -10.42 12.92
CA PRO A 17 -2.58 -11.85 13.06
C PRO A 17 -2.75 -12.36 14.50
N ASN A 18 -2.51 -11.51 15.51
CA ASN A 18 -2.65 -11.91 16.90
C ASN A 18 -4.13 -12.05 17.28
N MET A 19 -4.97 -11.14 16.84
CA MET A 19 -6.42 -11.21 17.03
C MET A 19 -7.02 -12.40 16.28
N ALA A 20 -6.57 -12.68 15.06
CA ALA A 20 -7.03 -13.82 14.28
C ALA A 20 -6.70 -15.15 14.98
N ARG A 21 -5.51 -15.28 15.58
CA ARG A 21 -5.15 -16.44 16.40
C ARG A 21 -6.02 -16.60 17.65
N ALA A 22 -6.32 -15.51 18.33
CA ALA A 22 -7.18 -15.53 19.51
C ALA A 22 -8.60 -16.01 19.17
N GLN A 23 -9.05 -15.84 17.94
CA GLN A 23 -10.32 -16.35 17.42
C GLN A 23 -10.24 -17.78 16.88
N GLY A 24 -9.11 -18.47 17.04
CA GLY A 24 -8.93 -19.86 16.59
C GLY A 24 -8.56 -20.01 15.11
N ILE A 25 -8.29 -18.93 14.39
CA ILE A 25 -7.91 -19.00 12.99
C ILE A 25 -6.44 -19.45 12.85
N ASN A 26 -6.20 -20.51 12.07
CA ASN A 26 -4.85 -20.94 11.75
C ASN A 26 -4.17 -19.94 10.81
N THR A 27 -3.48 -18.95 11.38
CA THR A 27 -2.85 -17.87 10.64
C THR A 27 -1.74 -18.33 9.71
N ASN A 28 -1.06 -19.45 9.99
CA ASN A 28 0.00 -19.97 9.14
C ASN A 28 -0.58 -20.58 7.87
N GLY A 29 -1.61 -21.40 7.98
CA GLY A 29 -2.34 -21.95 6.83
C GLY A 29 -2.97 -20.86 5.98
N THR A 30 -3.58 -19.87 6.62
CA THR A 30 -4.21 -18.73 5.93
C THR A 30 -3.20 -17.90 5.14
N LYS A 31 -2.00 -17.65 5.70
CA LYS A 31 -0.91 -16.97 5.00
C LYS A 31 -0.42 -17.78 3.80
N MET A 32 -0.30 -19.10 3.96
CA MET A 32 0.13 -19.98 2.87
C MET A 32 -0.85 -19.96 1.69
N VAL A 33 -2.15 -20.03 1.97
CA VAL A 33 -3.19 -19.92 0.93
C VAL A 33 -3.13 -18.56 0.21
N ALA A 34 -2.93 -17.47 0.96
CA ALA A 34 -2.80 -16.13 0.39
C ALA A 34 -1.57 -16.02 -0.54
N LEU A 35 -0.44 -16.58 -0.15
CA LEU A 35 0.79 -16.59 -0.95
C LEU A 35 0.63 -17.44 -2.22
N ILE A 36 0.03 -18.61 -2.11
CA ILE A 36 -0.24 -19.49 -3.28
C ILE A 36 -1.13 -18.74 -4.28
N LEU A 37 -2.22 -18.13 -3.82
CA LEU A 37 -3.14 -17.39 -4.68
C LEU A 37 -2.46 -16.18 -5.34
N SER A 38 -1.67 -15.43 -4.58
CA SER A 38 -0.93 -14.28 -5.10
C SER A 38 0.07 -14.71 -6.19
N ASN A 39 0.87 -15.74 -5.93
CA ASN A 39 1.84 -16.23 -6.92
C ASN A 39 1.17 -16.84 -8.16
N ALA A 40 0.03 -17.51 -8.01
CA ALA A 40 -0.76 -18.01 -9.12
C ALA A 40 -1.25 -16.88 -10.03
N LEU A 41 -1.74 -15.77 -9.46
CA LEU A 41 -2.15 -14.59 -10.22
C LEU A 41 -0.98 -13.92 -10.94
N VAL A 42 0.18 -13.83 -10.29
CA VAL A 42 1.41 -13.32 -10.92
C VAL A 42 1.84 -14.20 -12.09
N GLY A 43 1.84 -15.51 -11.90
CA GLY A 43 2.17 -16.47 -12.98
C GLY A 43 1.21 -16.36 -14.17
N LEU A 44 -0.09 -16.26 -13.90
CA LEU A 44 -1.11 -16.06 -14.93
C LEU A 44 -0.90 -14.74 -15.69
N SER A 45 -0.64 -13.66 -14.98
CA SER A 45 -0.34 -12.35 -15.58
C SER A 45 0.91 -12.40 -16.45
N GLY A 46 1.98 -13.06 -15.98
CA GLY A 46 3.22 -13.22 -16.74
C GLY A 46 3.01 -14.06 -18.02
N GLY A 47 2.22 -15.14 -17.95
CA GLY A 47 1.87 -15.95 -19.11
C GLY A 47 1.07 -15.17 -20.16
N LEU A 48 0.07 -14.42 -19.74
CA LEU A 48 -0.71 -13.55 -20.64
C LEU A 48 0.16 -12.46 -21.27
N PHE A 49 1.06 -11.88 -20.50
CA PHE A 49 1.96 -10.86 -21.00
C PHE A 49 2.95 -11.40 -22.02
N ALA A 50 3.51 -12.59 -21.78
CA ALA A 50 4.39 -13.27 -22.74
C ALA A 50 3.66 -13.61 -24.06
N GLN A 51 2.40 -14.04 -23.99
CA GLN A 51 1.57 -14.26 -25.18
C GLN A 51 1.32 -12.96 -25.98
N TYR A 52 1.04 -11.86 -25.27
CA TYR A 52 0.81 -10.57 -25.90
C TYR A 52 2.06 -10.04 -26.62
N GLN A 53 3.23 -10.20 -26.00
CA GLN A 53 4.51 -9.74 -26.56
C GLN A 53 5.10 -10.71 -27.61
N SER A 54 4.58 -11.94 -27.72
CA SER A 54 5.13 -13.03 -28.52
C SER A 54 6.62 -13.31 -28.26
N ALA A 55 7.12 -12.88 -27.13
CA ALA A 55 8.50 -13.03 -26.66
C ALA A 55 8.54 -13.15 -25.14
N SER A 56 9.52 -13.88 -24.63
CA SER A 56 9.79 -14.01 -23.20
C SER A 56 11.25 -13.66 -22.91
N ASP A 57 11.48 -12.61 -22.14
CA ASP A 57 12.81 -12.20 -21.71
C ASP A 57 12.86 -12.17 -20.18
N VAL A 58 13.96 -12.67 -19.62
CA VAL A 58 14.24 -12.69 -18.18
C VAL A 58 14.24 -11.26 -17.56
N ASN A 59 14.55 -10.26 -18.37
CA ASN A 59 14.57 -8.86 -17.91
C ASN A 59 13.18 -8.23 -17.77
N MET A 60 12.14 -8.80 -18.40
CA MET A 60 10.77 -8.28 -18.35
C MET A 60 10.22 -8.23 -16.91
N GLY A 61 10.60 -9.20 -16.08
CA GLY A 61 10.16 -9.27 -14.68
C GLY A 61 10.82 -8.25 -13.74
N ARG A 62 12.01 -7.77 -14.07
CA ARG A 62 12.78 -6.88 -13.17
C ARG A 62 12.11 -5.53 -12.91
N GLY A 63 11.45 -4.98 -13.91
CA GLY A 63 10.71 -3.72 -13.78
C GLY A 63 9.31 -3.89 -13.20
N ALA A 64 8.70 -5.07 -13.35
CA ALA A 64 7.32 -5.32 -12.95
C ALA A 64 7.08 -5.16 -11.46
N ILE A 65 8.05 -5.52 -10.61
CA ILE A 65 7.95 -5.35 -9.15
C ILE A 65 7.85 -3.87 -8.78
N VAL A 66 8.68 -3.02 -9.39
CA VAL A 66 8.68 -1.57 -9.13
C VAL A 66 7.37 -0.94 -9.62
N ILE A 67 6.92 -1.33 -10.81
CA ILE A 67 5.65 -0.87 -11.39
C ILE A 67 4.47 -1.30 -10.50
N GLY A 68 4.45 -2.56 -10.07
CA GLY A 68 3.40 -3.09 -9.20
C GLY A 68 3.35 -2.37 -7.85
N LEU A 69 4.50 -2.15 -7.23
CA LEU A 69 4.59 -1.40 -5.97
C LEU A 69 4.12 0.05 -6.14
N ALA A 70 4.54 0.72 -7.20
CA ALA A 70 4.10 2.08 -7.52
C ALA A 70 2.58 2.15 -7.73
N ALA A 71 2.01 1.22 -8.50
CA ALA A 71 0.57 1.15 -8.74
C ALA A 71 -0.24 0.98 -7.44
N VAL A 72 0.22 0.10 -6.54
CA VAL A 72 -0.41 -0.11 -5.23
C VAL A 72 -0.36 1.16 -4.39
N ILE A 73 0.79 1.84 -4.33
CA ILE A 73 0.94 3.05 -3.54
C ILE A 73 0.09 4.19 -4.10
N ILE A 74 0.10 4.40 -5.41
CA ILE A 74 -0.75 5.39 -6.09
C ILE A 74 -2.22 5.10 -5.79
N GLY A 75 -2.63 3.84 -5.94
CA GLY A 75 -3.99 3.39 -5.64
C GLY A 75 -4.40 3.66 -4.20
N GLN A 76 -3.55 3.35 -3.23
CA GLN A 76 -3.81 3.61 -1.81
C GLN A 76 -3.90 5.11 -1.49
N VAL A 77 -3.09 5.94 -2.12
CA VAL A 77 -3.12 7.39 -1.92
C VAL A 77 -4.40 8.00 -2.48
N LEU A 78 -4.79 7.62 -3.71
CA LEU A 78 -6.02 8.10 -4.34
C LEU A 78 -7.28 7.68 -3.58
N PHE A 79 -7.32 6.41 -3.15
CA PHE A 79 -8.48 5.80 -2.49
C PHE A 79 -8.31 5.68 -0.97
N SER A 80 -7.47 6.48 -0.34
CA SER A 80 -7.22 6.47 1.11
C SER A 80 -8.48 6.69 1.97
N ARG A 81 -9.54 7.25 1.41
CA ARG A 81 -10.84 7.45 2.07
C ARG A 81 -11.78 6.25 1.98
N VAL A 82 -11.55 5.35 1.04
CA VAL A 82 -12.44 4.19 0.83
C VAL A 82 -12.00 3.05 1.73
N ARG A 83 -12.80 2.76 2.76
CA ARG A 83 -12.55 1.66 3.69
C ARG A 83 -13.01 0.30 3.16
N SER A 84 -13.73 0.26 2.05
CA SER A 84 -14.19 -0.98 1.44
C SER A 84 -13.01 -1.71 0.77
N PHE A 85 -12.93 -3.02 1.02
CA PHE A 85 -11.90 -3.85 0.41
C PHE A 85 -11.95 -3.85 -1.13
N GLY A 86 -13.18 -3.89 -1.70
CA GLY A 86 -13.38 -3.74 -3.14
C GLY A 86 -12.87 -2.40 -3.67
N GLY A 87 -13.08 -1.31 -2.93
CA GLY A 87 -12.56 0.00 -3.30
C GLY A 87 -11.03 0.09 -3.26
N GLN A 88 -10.36 -0.64 -2.37
CA GLN A 88 -8.89 -0.72 -2.37
C GLN A 88 -8.36 -1.48 -3.60
N LEU A 89 -9.03 -2.56 -4.00
CA LEU A 89 -8.66 -3.29 -5.21
C LEU A 89 -8.85 -2.45 -6.49
N THR A 90 -9.99 -1.77 -6.63
CA THR A 90 -10.21 -0.84 -7.75
C THR A 90 -9.20 0.31 -7.73
N GLY A 91 -8.81 0.76 -6.54
CA GLY A 91 -7.75 1.75 -6.36
C GLY A 91 -6.41 1.31 -6.97
N VAL A 92 -6.01 0.06 -6.79
CA VAL A 92 -4.77 -0.48 -7.38
C VAL A 92 -4.84 -0.50 -8.91
N VAL A 93 -5.99 -0.88 -9.49
CA VAL A 93 -6.19 -0.88 -10.94
C VAL A 93 -6.10 0.55 -11.50
N VAL A 94 -6.77 1.50 -10.87
CA VAL A 94 -6.69 2.92 -11.26
C VAL A 94 -5.27 3.46 -11.09
N GLY A 95 -4.58 3.08 -10.01
CA GLY A 95 -3.17 3.43 -9.78
C GLY A 95 -2.25 2.92 -10.89
N ALA A 96 -2.46 1.70 -11.38
CA ALA A 96 -1.73 1.14 -12.50
C ALA A 96 -1.98 1.94 -13.80
N ILE A 97 -3.25 2.28 -14.07
CA ILE A 97 -3.61 3.08 -15.26
C ILE A 97 -2.94 4.45 -15.20
N VAL A 98 -2.99 5.13 -14.06
CA VAL A 98 -2.34 6.44 -13.88
C VAL A 98 -0.83 6.33 -14.09
N TYR A 99 -0.19 5.29 -13.55
CA TYR A 99 1.23 5.03 -13.75
C TYR A 99 1.58 4.88 -15.23
N TYR A 100 0.82 4.06 -15.97
CA TYR A 100 1.06 3.87 -17.41
C TYR A 100 0.82 5.13 -18.24
N ILE A 101 -0.17 5.96 -17.88
CA ILE A 101 -0.40 7.27 -18.53
C ILE A 101 0.81 8.18 -18.31
N VAL A 102 1.35 8.25 -17.09
CA VAL A 102 2.54 9.06 -16.80
C VAL A 102 3.74 8.60 -17.62
N ILE A 103 3.99 7.29 -17.68
CA ILE A 103 5.07 6.72 -18.50
C ILE A 103 4.87 7.03 -19.99
N ALA A 104 3.65 6.89 -20.51
CA ALA A 104 3.33 7.20 -21.90
C ALA A 104 3.59 8.68 -22.25
N LEU A 105 3.25 9.60 -21.35
CA LEU A 105 3.56 11.02 -21.50
C LEU A 105 5.07 11.29 -21.53
N VAL A 106 5.81 10.64 -20.64
CA VAL A 106 7.29 10.75 -20.59
C VAL A 106 7.92 10.24 -21.90
N ILE A 107 7.42 9.13 -22.46
CA ILE A 107 7.89 8.59 -23.73
C ILE A 107 7.62 9.59 -24.88
N ARG A 108 6.46 10.23 -24.89
CA ARG A 108 6.11 11.22 -25.92
C ARG A 108 7.00 12.48 -25.89
N MET A 109 7.63 12.78 -24.78
CA MET A 109 8.58 13.88 -24.66
C MET A 109 9.94 13.61 -25.35
N GLY A 110 10.11 12.46 -26.00
CA GLY A 110 11.30 12.15 -26.81
C GLY A 110 12.58 11.93 -26.00
N LEU A 111 12.47 11.57 -24.74
CA LEU A 111 13.61 11.37 -23.84
C LEU A 111 14.34 10.06 -24.15
N ASN A 112 15.68 10.09 -24.10
CA ASN A 112 16.52 8.92 -24.26
C ASN A 112 16.18 7.80 -23.27
N THR A 113 16.35 6.54 -23.68
CA THR A 113 15.99 5.33 -22.90
C THR A 113 16.61 5.31 -21.49
N ASN A 114 17.79 5.91 -21.32
CA ASN A 114 18.44 6.05 -20.01
C ASN A 114 17.73 7.10 -19.12
N ALA A 115 17.24 8.19 -19.72
CA ALA A 115 16.45 9.20 -19.02
C ALA A 115 15.09 8.64 -18.58
N MET A 116 14.49 7.72 -19.34
CA MET A 116 13.24 7.05 -18.97
C MET A 116 13.35 6.28 -17.64
N LYS A 117 14.47 5.58 -17.41
CA LYS A 117 14.69 4.86 -16.14
C LYS A 117 14.80 5.82 -14.95
N LEU A 118 15.49 6.94 -15.15
CA LEU A 118 15.62 8.01 -14.14
C LEU A 118 14.27 8.65 -13.82
N ILE A 119 13.50 9.02 -14.84
CA ILE A 119 12.19 9.66 -14.66
C ILE A 119 11.19 8.70 -14.05
N SER A 120 11.16 7.44 -14.49
CA SER A 120 10.33 6.39 -13.86
C SER A 120 10.65 6.25 -12.37
N ALA A 121 11.93 6.20 -11.99
CA ALA A 121 12.35 6.14 -10.61
C ALA A 121 11.96 7.41 -9.84
N LEU A 122 12.07 8.57 -10.44
CA LEU A 122 11.71 9.87 -9.85
C LEU A 122 10.20 9.97 -9.62
N VAL A 123 9.39 9.54 -10.58
CA VAL A 123 7.92 9.48 -10.45
C VAL A 123 7.53 8.57 -9.29
N VAL A 124 8.12 7.38 -9.21
CA VAL A 124 7.89 6.45 -8.10
C VAL A 124 8.30 7.07 -6.78
N ALA A 125 9.47 7.73 -6.71
CA ALA A 125 9.96 8.39 -5.50
C ALA A 125 9.03 9.51 -5.04
N ILE A 126 8.50 10.33 -5.95
CA ILE A 126 7.54 11.39 -5.63
C ILE A 126 6.25 10.79 -5.06
N PHE A 127 5.70 9.75 -5.70
CA PHE A 127 4.48 9.10 -5.21
C PHE A 127 4.69 8.38 -3.86
N LEU A 128 5.88 7.85 -3.59
CA LEU A 128 6.25 7.31 -2.29
C LEU A 128 6.41 8.40 -1.22
N ALA A 129 6.91 9.58 -1.60
CA ALA A 129 7.09 10.70 -0.66
C ALA A 129 5.75 11.28 -0.18
N VAL A 130 4.71 11.27 -1.03
CA VAL A 130 3.38 11.81 -0.69
C VAL A 130 2.75 11.16 0.55
N PRO A 131 2.64 9.80 0.66
CA PRO A 131 2.08 9.17 1.85
C PRO A 131 2.98 9.34 3.08
N TYR A 132 4.30 9.36 2.90
CA TYR A 132 5.26 9.59 3.98
C TYR A 132 5.10 11.00 4.59
N TRP A 133 4.93 12.02 3.77
CA TRP A 133 4.69 13.39 4.23
C TRP A 133 3.34 13.53 4.93
N LYS A 134 2.27 12.93 4.39
CA LYS A 134 0.95 12.92 5.04
C LYS A 134 0.98 12.19 6.38
N ALA A 135 1.66 11.06 6.48
CA ALA A 135 1.78 10.30 7.72
C ALA A 135 2.55 11.08 8.80
N ASN A 136 3.66 11.72 8.45
CA ASN A 136 4.44 12.54 9.37
C ASN A 136 3.67 13.78 9.85
N TRP A 137 2.88 14.39 8.96
CA TRP A 137 2.06 15.56 9.33
C TRP A 137 0.93 15.18 10.29
N ALA A 138 0.30 14.04 10.07
CA ALA A 138 -0.76 13.51 10.94
C ALA A 138 -0.23 13.13 12.33
N VAL A 139 0.96 12.53 12.41
CA VAL A 139 1.60 12.18 13.70
C VAL A 139 2.03 13.41 14.45
N LYS A 140 2.56 14.43 13.77
CA LYS A 140 2.96 15.71 14.40
C LYS A 140 1.76 16.46 14.98
N ASN A 141 0.61 16.44 14.30
CA ASN A 141 -0.62 17.07 14.82
C ASN A 141 -1.22 16.29 15.99
N ARG A 142 -1.17 14.94 15.99
CA ARG A 142 -1.62 14.14 17.14
C ARG A 142 -0.77 14.36 18.38
N ARG A 143 0.54 14.51 18.25
CA ARG A 143 1.42 14.79 19.39
C ARG A 143 1.11 16.14 20.01
N ARG A 144 0.77 17.15 19.20
CA ARG A 144 0.38 18.49 19.70
C ARG A 144 -0.95 18.47 20.48
N SER A 145 -1.94 17.70 20.02
CA SER A 145 -3.23 17.60 20.72
C SER A 145 -3.14 16.80 22.03
N VAL A 146 -2.28 15.78 22.08
CA VAL A 146 -2.07 14.99 23.31
C VAL A 146 -1.29 15.80 24.36
N SER A 147 -0.25 16.56 23.97
CA SER A 147 0.49 17.41 24.90
C SER A 147 -0.39 18.56 25.44
N ALA A 148 -1.23 19.15 24.61
CA ALA A 148 -2.19 20.18 25.06
C ALA A 148 -3.26 19.62 26.01
N GLY A 149 -3.74 18.39 25.77
CA GLY A 149 -4.72 17.74 26.63
C GLY A 149 -4.16 17.22 27.96
N VAL A 150 -2.87 16.91 28.03
CA VAL A 150 -2.19 16.54 29.28
C VAL A 150 -1.96 17.78 30.15
N GLN A 151 -1.62 18.91 29.53
CA GLN A 151 -1.38 20.17 30.24
C GLN A 151 -2.65 20.81 30.81
N SER A 152 -3.82 20.53 30.20
CA SER A 152 -5.12 20.98 30.68
C SER A 152 -5.72 20.10 31.80
N ARG A 153 -5.15 18.94 32.04
CA ARG A 153 -5.50 18.02 33.14
C ARG A 153 -4.45 18.10 34.24
N ASP A 154 -4.21 19.28 34.78
CA ASP A 154 -3.50 19.41 36.06
C ASP A 154 -4.38 18.75 37.15
N PRO A 155 -3.96 17.61 37.71
CA PRO A 155 -4.80 16.89 38.67
C PRO A 155 -4.96 17.78 39.92
N ALA A 156 -6.20 17.94 40.33
CA ALA A 156 -6.56 18.78 41.50
C ALA A 156 -5.83 18.37 42.80
N TRP A 157 -5.17 17.19 42.82
CA TRP A 157 -4.34 16.76 43.95
C TRP A 157 -3.02 17.55 44.06
N ASN A 158 -2.48 18.07 42.98
CA ASN A 158 -1.21 18.82 43.00
C ASN A 158 -1.38 20.22 43.57
N ARG A 159 -2.61 20.74 43.66
CA ARG A 159 -2.91 22.02 44.33
C ARG A 159 -2.95 21.94 45.86
N ARG A 160 -3.13 20.74 46.42
CA ARG A 160 -3.21 20.58 47.90
C ARG A 160 -1.84 20.47 48.58
N SER A 161 -0.78 20.13 47.82
CA SER A 161 0.58 20.01 48.39
C SER A 161 1.32 21.36 48.54
N ASN A 162 0.79 22.45 47.93
CA ASN A 162 1.44 23.76 48.01
C ASN A 162 0.85 24.67 49.13
N HIS A 163 -0.07 24.15 49.93
CA HIS A 163 -0.70 24.90 51.04
C HIS A 163 -0.58 24.19 52.39
N ALA A 164 0.35 23.25 52.54
CA ALA A 164 0.68 22.57 53.82
C ALA A 164 2.07 22.94 54.29
#